data_9c3c8362b5203b905bd088fc3446bf03
#
_entry.id   9c3c8362b5203b905bd088fc3446bf03
#
_cell.length_a   1.000
_cell.length_b   1.000
_cell.length_c   1.000
_cell.angle_alpha   90.00
_cell.angle_beta   90.00
_cell.angle_gamma   90.00
#
_symmetry.space_group_name_H-M   'P 1'
#
loop_
_entity.id
_entity.type
_entity.pdbx_description
1 polymer ?
#
loop_
_entity_poly.entity_id
_entity_poly.type
_entity_poly.pdbx_seq_one_letter_code
_entity_poly.pdbx_strand_id
1 'polypeptide(L)'
;MAQTTVQPLDLNFQGQAEAIAVYAIPHSDGVALVESGPGSTVPALEKALAGLGYGLRDVSHVFLTHIHLDHGGAAGFLSSLGAQIHVHPNGAPHLLNPEKLIASATRIYGDKMQTLWGDFLPVAAEKLTILQDGDQVPLGGLQVLALDTPGHAEHHLSYFIDGYCFTGDVGGIRISAYPYLRLPFVPPELHLEKWHASIAKLQALDVRHVVPTHFGIFDDPDWHFNAIHRVLDDVEGWLARVMPGDPPIEELRSGFVAWMEEQGRAIGLPDEVREAYLLANPLGMSADGLQRYWKKFRV
;
A
#
# COMPACT_ATOMS: atom_id res chain seq x y z
N MET A 1 13.78 19.77 -19.41
CA MET A 1 13.16 19.72 -18.07
C MET A 1 14.04 18.85 -17.21
N ALA A 2 14.27 19.18 -15.93
CA ALA A 2 14.98 18.28 -15.03
C ALA A 2 14.15 16.98 -14.89
N GLN A 3 14.83 15.85 -14.89
CA GLN A 3 14.17 14.56 -14.69
C GLN A 3 13.65 14.46 -13.24
N THR A 4 12.41 14.02 -13.08
CA THR A 4 11.85 13.77 -11.75
C THR A 4 12.68 12.71 -11.06
N THR A 5 13.11 13.00 -9.83
CA THR A 5 13.86 12.06 -9.00
C THR A 5 12.92 11.49 -7.94
N VAL A 6 12.78 10.19 -7.91
CA VAL A 6 12.03 9.46 -6.88
C VAL A 6 13.01 8.61 -6.09
N GLN A 7 13.01 8.73 -4.76
CA GLN A 7 13.91 7.98 -3.88
C GLN A 7 13.10 7.09 -2.95
N PRO A 8 13.29 5.76 -3.00
CA PRO A 8 12.69 4.87 -2.01
C PRO A 8 13.39 5.03 -0.66
N LEU A 9 12.61 5.24 0.37
CA LEU A 9 13.03 5.29 1.77
C LEU A 9 12.56 4.01 2.45
N ASP A 10 13.49 3.11 2.74
CA ASP A 10 13.20 1.88 3.47
C ASP A 10 12.98 2.19 4.95
N LEU A 11 11.81 1.88 5.46
CA LEU A 11 11.45 2.12 6.85
C LEU A 11 11.98 1.04 7.81
N ASN A 12 12.62 -0.01 7.29
CA ASN A 12 13.16 -1.12 8.07
C ASN A 12 12.14 -1.64 9.12
N PHE A 13 10.90 -1.85 8.67
CA PHE A 13 9.77 -2.21 9.53
C PHE A 13 10.06 -3.51 10.30
N GLN A 14 9.98 -3.44 11.63
CA GLN A 14 10.31 -4.54 12.54
C GLN A 14 11.72 -5.13 12.32
N GLY A 15 12.65 -4.32 11.83
CA GLY A 15 14.02 -4.75 11.53
C GLY A 15 14.17 -5.49 10.19
N GLN A 16 13.10 -5.61 9.42
CA GLN A 16 13.11 -6.20 8.09
C GLN A 16 13.28 -5.13 7.03
N ALA A 17 14.34 -5.21 6.25
CA ALA A 17 14.54 -4.40 5.07
C ALA A 17 13.53 -4.77 3.96
N GLU A 18 13.22 -3.79 3.12
CA GLU A 18 12.36 -3.96 1.95
C GLU A 18 10.93 -4.44 2.27
N ALA A 19 10.41 -4.13 3.49
CA ALA A 19 9.04 -4.45 3.85
C ALA A 19 8.06 -3.31 3.54
N ILE A 20 8.40 -2.07 3.91
CA ILE A 20 7.58 -0.87 3.69
C ILE A 20 8.48 0.26 3.18
N ALA A 21 8.14 0.83 2.04
CA ALA A 21 8.78 2.01 1.48
C ALA A 21 7.89 3.25 1.62
N VAL A 22 8.52 4.39 1.87
CA VAL A 22 7.99 5.72 1.60
C VAL A 22 8.81 6.31 0.46
N TYR A 23 8.18 7.00 -0.47
CA TYR A 23 8.88 7.55 -1.63
C TYR A 23 9.04 9.05 -1.51
N ALA A 24 10.29 9.51 -1.50
CA ALA A 24 10.62 10.93 -1.45
C ALA A 24 10.74 11.52 -2.87
N ILE A 25 10.09 12.65 -3.08
CA ILE A 25 10.10 13.41 -4.33
C ILE A 25 10.58 14.82 -4.01
N PRO A 26 11.88 15.10 -4.17
CA PRO A 26 12.43 16.45 -4.02
C PRO A 26 11.81 17.42 -5.03
N HIS A 27 11.48 18.63 -4.56
CA HIS A 27 10.97 19.71 -5.40
C HIS A 27 11.43 21.09 -4.89
N SER A 28 11.06 22.18 -5.56
CA SER A 28 11.58 23.53 -5.25
C SER A 28 11.32 23.99 -3.82
N ASP A 29 10.26 23.51 -3.18
CA ASP A 29 9.78 24.01 -1.88
C ASP A 29 9.96 22.98 -0.74
N GLY A 30 10.81 21.96 -0.95
CA GLY A 30 11.08 20.91 0.02
C GLY A 30 11.05 19.50 -0.58
N VAL A 31 10.43 18.58 0.13
CA VAL A 31 10.24 17.20 -0.30
C VAL A 31 8.78 16.80 -0.12
N ALA A 32 8.20 16.15 -1.13
CA ALA A 32 6.92 15.47 -0.99
C ALA A 32 7.15 13.98 -0.73
N LEU A 33 6.22 13.36 -0.04
CA LEU A 33 6.23 11.93 0.21
C LEU A 33 5.00 11.26 -0.44
N VAL A 34 5.20 10.08 -1.00
CA VAL A 34 4.10 9.14 -1.22
C VAL A 34 4.20 8.10 -0.11
N GLU A 35 3.14 7.95 0.64
CA GLU A 35 3.00 7.28 1.92
C GLU A 35 3.66 8.01 3.11
N SER A 36 3.29 7.60 4.32
CA SER A 36 3.91 8.08 5.55
C SER A 36 4.58 6.97 6.37
N GLY A 37 4.23 5.73 6.09
CA GLY A 37 4.57 4.60 6.93
C GLY A 37 3.82 4.57 8.27
N PRO A 38 4.06 3.55 9.10
CA PRO A 38 3.57 3.46 10.47
C PRO A 38 4.16 4.54 11.39
N GLY A 39 3.43 4.94 12.42
CA GLY A 39 3.95 5.82 13.48
C GLY A 39 5.20 5.25 14.16
N SER A 40 5.31 3.93 14.30
CA SER A 40 6.47 3.24 14.87
C SER A 40 7.76 3.42 14.05
N THR A 41 7.66 3.75 12.76
CA THR A 41 8.81 3.89 11.87
C THR A 41 9.26 5.34 11.64
N VAL A 42 8.66 6.31 12.33
CA VAL A 42 9.07 7.74 12.22
C VAL A 42 10.57 7.95 12.41
N PRO A 43 11.26 7.30 13.36
CA PRO A 43 12.71 7.45 13.49
C PRO A 43 13.50 6.95 12.28
N ALA A 44 13.02 5.88 11.62
CA ALA A 44 13.63 5.36 10.39
C ALA A 44 13.39 6.30 9.21
N LEU A 45 12.18 6.86 9.10
CA LEU A 45 11.84 7.88 8.10
C LEU A 45 12.71 9.12 8.26
N GLU A 46 12.88 9.63 9.48
CA GLU A 46 13.74 10.79 9.79
C GLU A 46 15.18 10.53 9.35
N LYS A 47 15.72 9.38 9.71
CA LYS A 47 17.09 8.97 9.32
C LYS A 47 17.24 8.87 7.80
N ALA A 48 16.27 8.30 7.10
CA ALA A 48 16.31 8.14 5.67
C ALA A 48 16.22 9.50 4.95
N LEU A 49 15.36 10.41 5.39
CA LEU A 49 15.26 11.78 4.89
C LEU A 49 16.55 12.56 5.12
N ALA A 50 17.16 12.42 6.30
CA ALA A 50 18.44 13.07 6.61
C ALA A 50 19.57 12.62 5.67
N GLY A 51 19.54 11.37 5.22
CA GLY A 51 20.45 10.85 4.19
C GLY A 51 20.31 11.53 2.83
N LEU A 52 19.16 12.15 2.55
CA LEU A 52 18.90 12.96 1.37
C LEU A 52 19.10 14.46 1.61
N GLY A 53 19.46 14.87 2.83
CA GLY A 53 19.64 16.27 3.21
C GLY A 53 18.35 16.97 3.64
N TYR A 54 17.26 16.23 3.94
CA TYR A 54 15.99 16.77 4.42
C TYR A 54 15.72 16.37 5.87
N GLY A 55 15.02 17.23 6.60
CA GLY A 55 14.41 16.90 7.87
C GLY A 55 12.91 16.64 7.73
N LEU A 56 12.28 16.11 8.78
CA LEU A 56 10.83 15.89 8.81
C LEU A 56 10.02 17.19 8.59
N ARG A 57 10.56 18.36 8.92
CA ARG A 57 9.91 19.67 8.71
C ARG A 57 10.00 20.18 7.27
N ASP A 58 10.86 19.58 6.45
CA ASP A 58 10.98 19.91 5.02
C ASP A 58 9.94 19.12 4.19
N VAL A 59 9.19 18.20 4.82
CA VAL A 59 8.09 17.50 4.19
C VAL A 59 6.92 18.45 3.99
N SER A 60 6.66 18.83 2.75
CA SER A 60 5.61 19.78 2.37
C SER A 60 4.28 19.11 2.11
N HIS A 61 4.30 17.93 1.48
CA HIS A 61 3.13 17.16 1.07
C HIS A 61 3.32 15.68 1.38
N VAL A 62 2.23 15.01 1.78
CA VAL A 62 2.15 13.55 1.88
C VAL A 62 0.95 13.08 1.07
N PHE A 63 1.18 12.24 0.09
CA PHE A 63 0.16 11.62 -0.75
C PHE A 63 -0.08 10.19 -0.25
N LEU A 64 -1.21 9.95 0.40
CA LEU A 64 -1.56 8.63 0.91
C LEU A 64 -2.32 7.86 -0.16
N THR A 65 -1.82 6.66 -0.50
CA THR A 65 -2.60 5.79 -1.38
C THR A 65 -3.87 5.34 -0.68
N HIS A 66 -3.79 4.99 0.59
CA HIS A 66 -4.94 4.66 1.42
C HIS A 66 -4.59 4.80 2.92
N ILE A 67 -5.54 4.46 3.81
CA ILE A 67 -5.40 4.78 5.23
C ILE A 67 -5.05 3.58 6.13
N HIS A 68 -4.64 2.43 5.59
CA HIS A 68 -4.11 1.36 6.43
C HIS A 68 -2.90 1.85 7.20
N LEU A 69 -2.61 1.19 8.33
CA LEU A 69 -1.67 1.70 9.35
C LEU A 69 -0.22 1.80 8.85
N ASP A 70 0.14 0.95 7.92
CA ASP A 70 1.45 0.90 7.27
C ASP A 70 1.64 1.97 6.17
N HIS A 71 0.56 2.60 5.73
CA HIS A 71 0.57 3.69 4.74
C HIS A 71 0.33 5.06 5.38
N GLY A 72 -0.75 5.19 6.16
CA GLY A 72 -1.20 6.47 6.74
C GLY A 72 -0.83 6.68 8.20
N GLY A 73 -0.11 5.76 8.84
CA GLY A 73 0.12 5.75 10.30
C GLY A 73 0.79 6.98 10.84
N ALA A 74 1.81 7.50 10.15
CA ALA A 74 2.54 8.70 10.56
C ALA A 74 1.98 10.01 9.99
N ALA A 75 0.88 9.98 9.20
CA ALA A 75 0.35 11.17 8.53
C ALA A 75 -0.02 12.30 9.51
N GLY A 76 -0.68 11.98 10.62
CA GLY A 76 -1.03 12.98 11.64
C GLY A 76 0.19 13.60 12.29
N PHE A 77 1.23 12.82 12.53
CA PHE A 77 2.51 13.33 13.05
C PHE A 77 3.17 14.29 12.04
N LEU A 78 3.31 13.92 10.77
CA LEU A 78 3.88 14.78 9.72
C LEU A 78 3.03 16.04 9.52
N SER A 79 1.71 15.93 9.58
CA SER A 79 0.78 17.06 9.53
C SER A 79 1.04 18.06 10.66
N SER A 80 1.33 17.59 11.88
CA SER A 80 1.66 18.44 13.02
C SER A 80 2.97 19.22 12.85
N LEU A 81 3.86 18.73 11.97
CA LEU A 81 5.11 19.41 11.60
C LEU A 81 4.95 20.38 10.43
N GLY A 82 3.78 20.39 9.77
CA GLY A 82 3.45 21.35 8.71
C GLY A 82 3.02 20.74 7.38
N ALA A 83 3.22 19.44 7.18
CA ALA A 83 2.89 18.77 5.92
C ALA A 83 1.38 18.83 5.58
N GLN A 84 1.06 19.02 4.30
CA GLN A 84 -0.27 18.87 3.77
C GLN A 84 -0.52 17.41 3.41
N ILE A 85 -1.62 16.84 3.91
CA ILE A 85 -1.96 15.43 3.70
C ILE A 85 -3.04 15.33 2.62
N HIS A 86 -2.78 14.48 1.63
CA HIS A 86 -3.69 14.21 0.51
C HIS A 86 -4.25 12.81 0.65
N VAL A 87 -5.59 12.66 0.54
CA VAL A 87 -6.27 11.39 0.80
C VAL A 87 -7.57 11.28 0.01
N HIS A 88 -8.00 10.03 -0.23
CA HIS A 88 -9.31 9.70 -0.80
C HIS A 88 -10.47 10.18 0.11
N PRO A 89 -11.64 10.60 -0.46
CA PRO A 89 -12.81 11.05 0.31
C PRO A 89 -13.24 10.06 1.41
N ASN A 90 -13.25 8.77 1.11
CA ASN A 90 -13.64 7.73 2.07
C ASN A 90 -12.61 7.53 3.20
N GLY A 91 -11.35 7.89 2.98
CA GLY A 91 -10.28 7.85 3.99
C GLY A 91 -10.28 9.06 4.93
N ALA A 92 -10.67 10.22 4.42
CA ALA A 92 -10.58 11.51 5.14
C ALA A 92 -11.24 11.51 6.55
N PRO A 93 -12.46 10.98 6.75
CA PRO A 93 -13.07 10.94 8.08
C PRO A 93 -12.26 10.16 9.12
N HIS A 94 -11.53 9.14 8.69
CA HIS A 94 -10.70 8.31 9.57
C HIS A 94 -9.36 8.96 9.92
N LEU A 95 -8.86 9.86 9.09
CA LEU A 95 -7.69 10.68 9.42
C LEU A 95 -8.07 11.85 10.34
N LEU A 96 -9.24 12.45 10.16
CA LEU A 96 -9.76 13.50 11.05
C LEU A 96 -10.10 12.98 12.44
N ASN A 97 -10.70 11.79 12.52
CA ASN A 97 -10.97 11.09 13.78
C ASN A 97 -10.63 9.60 13.65
N PRO A 98 -9.43 9.19 14.08
CA PRO A 98 -8.96 7.82 13.90
C PRO A 98 -9.50 6.80 14.90
N GLU A 99 -10.34 7.17 15.86
CA GLU A 99 -10.81 6.29 16.94
C GLU A 99 -11.39 4.96 16.42
N LYS A 100 -12.23 5.01 15.39
CA LYS A 100 -12.84 3.81 14.79
C LYS A 100 -11.81 2.91 14.10
N LEU A 101 -10.85 3.52 13.40
CA LEU A 101 -9.77 2.82 12.73
C LEU A 101 -8.87 2.12 13.76
N ILE A 102 -8.44 2.87 14.79
CA ILE A 102 -7.62 2.35 15.90
C ILE A 102 -8.37 1.22 16.63
N ALA A 103 -9.64 1.41 16.96
CA ALA A 103 -10.43 0.37 17.63
C ALA A 103 -10.59 -0.90 16.78
N SER A 104 -10.69 -0.76 15.47
CA SER A 104 -10.73 -1.91 14.54
C SER A 104 -9.40 -2.64 14.50
N ALA A 105 -8.30 -1.91 14.35
CA ALA A 105 -6.96 -2.47 14.33
C ALA A 105 -6.59 -3.14 15.67
N THR A 106 -6.97 -2.54 16.79
CA THR A 106 -6.72 -3.12 18.12
C THR A 106 -7.38 -4.50 18.29
N ARG A 107 -8.55 -4.72 17.69
CA ARG A 107 -9.17 -6.06 17.70
C ARG A 107 -8.36 -7.12 16.96
N ILE A 108 -7.56 -6.70 15.97
CA ILE A 108 -6.72 -7.60 15.16
C ILE A 108 -5.37 -7.81 15.85
N TYR A 109 -4.72 -6.72 16.26
CA TYR A 109 -3.33 -6.73 16.70
C TYR A 109 -3.13 -6.78 18.21
N GLY A 110 -4.19 -6.49 19.01
CA GLY A 110 -4.16 -6.55 20.46
C GLY A 110 -2.99 -5.76 21.07
N ASP A 111 -2.25 -6.39 21.96
CA ASP A 111 -1.12 -5.79 22.67
C ASP A 111 0.06 -5.42 21.75
N LYS A 112 0.06 -5.89 20.50
CA LYS A 112 1.09 -5.55 19.52
C LYS A 112 0.87 -4.21 18.82
N MET A 113 -0.28 -3.54 19.04
CA MET A 113 -0.62 -2.26 18.38
C MET A 113 0.52 -1.23 18.48
N GLN A 114 1.00 -0.96 19.70
CA GLN A 114 2.04 0.05 19.91
C GLN A 114 3.38 -0.34 19.27
N THR A 115 3.77 -1.62 19.37
CA THR A 115 5.05 -2.09 18.82
C THR A 115 5.04 -2.10 17.29
N LEU A 116 3.93 -2.52 16.68
CA LEU A 116 3.83 -2.61 15.22
C LEU A 116 3.58 -1.23 14.60
N TRP A 117 2.60 -0.50 15.12
CA TRP A 117 2.03 0.65 14.43
C TRP A 117 2.38 2.00 15.07
N GLY A 118 2.76 2.01 16.37
CA GLY A 118 3.01 3.25 17.10
C GLY A 118 1.74 4.08 17.29
N ASP A 119 1.93 5.38 17.45
CA ASP A 119 0.82 6.32 17.59
C ASP A 119 0.23 6.68 16.22
N PHE A 120 -1.08 6.62 16.11
CA PHE A 120 -1.85 7.11 14.97
C PHE A 120 -2.55 8.41 15.37
N LEU A 121 -1.95 9.55 15.06
CA LEU A 121 -2.47 10.86 15.42
C LEU A 121 -3.51 11.37 14.39
N PRO A 122 -4.52 12.15 14.82
CA PRO A 122 -5.44 12.79 13.89
C PRO A 122 -4.72 13.84 13.04
N VAL A 123 -5.19 14.03 11.81
CA VAL A 123 -4.80 15.11 10.92
C VAL A 123 -5.72 16.31 11.16
N ALA A 124 -5.19 17.51 11.31
CA ALA A 124 -5.98 18.73 11.43
C ALA A 124 -6.73 19.02 10.10
N ALA A 125 -7.96 19.48 10.19
CA ALA A 125 -8.82 19.65 9.01
C ALA A 125 -8.22 20.62 7.96
N GLU A 126 -7.54 21.66 8.40
CA GLU A 126 -6.86 22.63 7.54
C GLU A 126 -5.60 22.08 6.85
N LYS A 127 -5.13 20.92 7.30
CA LYS A 127 -3.98 20.20 6.74
C LYS A 127 -4.40 18.98 5.91
N LEU A 128 -5.69 18.78 5.69
CA LEU A 128 -6.20 17.67 4.92
C LEU A 128 -6.77 18.16 3.58
N THR A 129 -6.28 17.59 2.49
CA THR A 129 -6.83 17.78 1.13
C THR A 129 -7.46 16.47 0.66
N ILE A 130 -8.74 16.54 0.32
CA ILE A 130 -9.48 15.41 -0.24
C ILE A 130 -9.28 15.41 -1.75
N LEU A 131 -8.80 14.28 -2.31
CA LEU A 131 -8.60 14.11 -3.74
C LEU A 131 -9.57 13.09 -4.31
N GLN A 132 -10.13 13.43 -5.47
CA GLN A 132 -10.97 12.54 -6.26
C GLN A 132 -10.24 12.06 -7.51
N ASP A 133 -10.87 11.14 -8.22
CA ASP A 133 -10.37 10.64 -9.50
C ASP A 133 -10.14 11.78 -10.51
N GLY A 134 -8.92 11.83 -11.07
CA GLY A 134 -8.52 12.83 -12.05
C GLY A 134 -8.05 14.16 -11.47
N ASP A 135 -8.10 14.35 -10.15
CA ASP A 135 -7.56 15.55 -9.51
C ASP A 135 -6.04 15.67 -9.73
N GLN A 136 -5.60 16.92 -9.94
CA GLN A 136 -4.20 17.23 -10.15
C GLN A 136 -3.70 18.21 -9.08
N VAL A 137 -2.60 17.85 -8.44
CA VAL A 137 -1.94 18.68 -7.43
C VAL A 137 -0.62 19.21 -7.99
N PRO A 138 -0.43 20.54 -8.08
CA PRO A 138 0.85 21.11 -8.50
C PRO A 138 1.91 20.89 -7.41
N LEU A 139 3.10 20.45 -7.79
CA LEU A 139 4.21 20.13 -6.90
C LEU A 139 5.54 20.61 -7.50
N GLY A 140 5.95 21.84 -7.18
CA GLY A 140 7.27 22.36 -7.54
C GLY A 140 7.62 22.25 -9.03
N GLY A 141 6.66 22.51 -9.92
CA GLY A 141 6.82 22.36 -11.39
C GLY A 141 6.41 20.99 -11.93
N LEU A 142 6.09 20.02 -11.06
CA LEU A 142 5.48 18.74 -11.39
C LEU A 142 3.95 18.79 -11.22
N GLN A 143 3.28 17.80 -11.77
CA GLN A 143 1.84 17.56 -11.53
C GLN A 143 1.65 16.15 -11.00
N VAL A 144 1.01 16.05 -9.84
CA VAL A 144 0.60 14.77 -9.25
C VAL A 144 -0.85 14.51 -9.66
N LEU A 145 -1.06 13.49 -10.47
CA LEU A 145 -2.40 13.04 -10.87
C LEU A 145 -2.89 11.97 -9.87
N ALA A 146 -4.02 12.19 -9.24
CA ALA A 146 -4.69 11.22 -8.39
C ALA A 146 -5.67 10.36 -9.22
N LEU A 147 -5.65 9.07 -8.99
CA LEU A 147 -6.47 8.09 -9.71
C LEU A 147 -7.20 7.21 -8.69
N ASP A 148 -8.52 7.20 -8.71
CA ASP A 148 -9.32 6.29 -7.89
C ASP A 148 -9.10 4.85 -8.37
N THR A 149 -8.57 4.02 -7.48
CA THR A 149 -8.15 2.64 -7.76
C THR A 149 -8.64 1.68 -6.67
N PRO A 150 -9.97 1.51 -6.52
CA PRO A 150 -10.53 0.57 -5.56
C PRO A 150 -10.21 -0.88 -5.94
N GLY A 151 -10.28 -1.78 -4.95
CA GLY A 151 -10.07 -3.20 -5.12
C GLY A 151 -9.46 -3.83 -3.87
N HIS A 152 -8.31 -3.30 -3.43
CA HIS A 152 -7.75 -3.58 -2.12
C HIS A 152 -8.59 -2.91 -1.01
N ALA A 153 -8.90 -1.64 -1.19
CA ALA A 153 -9.77 -0.84 -0.32
C ALA A 153 -10.62 0.14 -1.14
N GLU A 154 -11.81 0.55 -0.62
CA GLU A 154 -12.68 1.54 -1.26
C GLU A 154 -12.16 2.98 -1.13
N HIS A 155 -11.13 3.19 -0.33
CA HIS A 155 -10.47 4.48 -0.11
C HIS A 155 -9.07 4.52 -0.71
N HIS A 156 -8.84 3.75 -1.80
CA HIS A 156 -7.52 3.65 -2.41
C HIS A 156 -7.37 4.59 -3.61
N LEU A 157 -6.28 5.37 -3.60
CA LEU A 157 -5.78 6.17 -4.72
C LEU A 157 -4.44 5.61 -5.20
N SER A 158 -4.20 5.65 -6.49
CA SER A 158 -2.85 5.60 -7.05
C SER A 158 -2.46 7.00 -7.52
N TYR A 159 -1.15 7.28 -7.55
CA TYR A 159 -0.65 8.57 -8.01
C TYR A 159 0.25 8.40 -9.23
N PHE A 160 0.13 9.31 -10.19
CA PHE A 160 0.97 9.30 -11.38
C PHE A 160 1.72 10.63 -11.50
N ILE A 161 3.05 10.56 -11.65
CA ILE A 161 3.94 11.72 -11.72
C ILE A 161 5.04 11.42 -12.70
N ASP A 162 5.09 12.11 -13.87
CA ASP A 162 6.18 12.03 -14.85
C ASP A 162 6.63 10.58 -15.16
N GLY A 163 5.66 9.68 -15.45
CA GLY A 163 5.92 8.28 -15.78
C GLY A 163 6.08 7.34 -14.59
N TYR A 164 6.14 7.85 -13.37
CA TYR A 164 6.10 7.03 -12.14
C TYR A 164 4.65 6.80 -11.72
N CYS A 165 4.27 5.54 -11.56
CA CYS A 165 2.95 5.14 -11.07
C CYS A 165 3.10 4.56 -9.66
N PHE A 166 2.74 5.35 -8.64
CA PHE A 166 2.70 4.93 -7.24
C PHE A 166 1.40 4.18 -7.01
N THR A 167 1.51 2.88 -6.97
CA THR A 167 0.35 1.99 -7.03
C THR A 167 -0.19 1.60 -5.66
N GLY A 168 0.51 1.91 -4.57
CA GLY A 168 0.10 1.40 -3.26
C GLY A 168 -0.13 -0.11 -3.28
N ASP A 169 -1.12 -0.55 -2.54
CA ASP A 169 -1.43 -1.96 -2.36
C ASP A 169 -2.15 -2.62 -3.55
N VAL A 170 -2.79 -1.82 -4.44
CA VAL A 170 -3.30 -2.41 -5.69
C VAL A 170 -2.16 -2.86 -6.62
N GLY A 171 -0.96 -2.31 -6.45
CA GLY A 171 0.26 -2.77 -7.10
C GLY A 171 0.85 -4.05 -6.50
N GLY A 172 0.34 -4.47 -5.36
CA GLY A 172 0.80 -5.66 -4.66
C GLY A 172 2.15 -5.49 -3.97
N ILE A 173 2.72 -6.63 -3.60
CA ILE A 173 3.99 -6.76 -2.90
C ILE A 173 4.98 -7.39 -3.87
N ARG A 174 6.07 -6.68 -4.15
CA ARG A 174 7.17 -7.17 -4.99
C ARG A 174 8.49 -6.84 -4.32
N ILE A 175 9.08 -7.82 -3.66
CA ILE A 175 10.34 -7.69 -2.94
C ILE A 175 11.48 -8.13 -3.85
N SER A 176 12.40 -7.17 -4.12
CA SER A 176 13.65 -7.32 -4.89
C SER A 176 13.59 -8.06 -6.24
N ALA A 177 14.68 -8.72 -6.64
CA ALA A 177 14.94 -9.19 -8.01
C ALA A 177 14.12 -10.40 -8.50
N TYR A 178 13.24 -10.96 -7.66
CA TYR A 178 12.47 -12.14 -8.07
C TYR A 178 11.22 -11.74 -8.85
N PRO A 179 10.90 -12.42 -9.96
CA PRO A 179 9.69 -12.17 -10.72
C PRO A 179 8.48 -12.82 -10.02
N TYR A 180 8.25 -12.41 -8.78
CA TYR A 180 7.19 -12.89 -7.92
C TYR A 180 6.42 -11.70 -7.33
N LEU A 181 5.10 -11.81 -7.34
CA LEU A 181 4.20 -10.78 -6.86
C LEU A 181 3.11 -11.43 -6.01
N ARG A 182 2.84 -10.86 -4.84
CA ARG A 182 1.69 -11.19 -3.98
C ARG A 182 0.73 -10.02 -3.92
N LEU A 183 -0.55 -10.31 -3.69
CA LEU A 183 -1.57 -9.30 -3.47
C LEU A 183 -2.09 -9.39 -2.03
N PRO A 184 -2.21 -8.26 -1.32
CA PRO A 184 -2.74 -8.21 0.04
C PRO A 184 -4.28 -8.21 0.02
N PHE A 185 -4.90 -9.38 0.09
CA PHE A 185 -6.35 -9.57 0.07
C PHE A 185 -6.99 -9.32 1.44
N VAL A 186 -6.79 -8.16 2.02
CA VAL A 186 -7.23 -7.89 3.39
C VAL A 186 -8.71 -7.48 3.48
N PRO A 187 -9.43 -7.88 4.59
CA PRO A 187 -10.77 -7.37 4.84
C PRO A 187 -10.72 -5.90 5.31
N PRO A 188 -11.84 -5.14 5.28
CA PRO A 188 -13.20 -5.59 4.96
C PRO A 188 -13.67 -5.29 3.53
N GLU A 189 -12.91 -4.58 2.70
CA GLU A 189 -13.40 -3.89 1.50
C GLU A 189 -12.93 -4.52 0.18
N LEU A 190 -12.24 -5.66 0.27
CA LEU A 190 -11.73 -6.40 -0.89
C LEU A 190 -12.78 -6.61 -1.98
N HIS A 191 -12.40 -6.30 -3.24
CA HIS A 191 -13.26 -6.49 -4.41
C HIS A 191 -12.41 -6.80 -5.66
N LEU A 192 -12.37 -8.05 -6.09
CA LEU A 192 -11.46 -8.51 -7.14
C LEU A 192 -11.75 -7.85 -8.50
N GLU A 193 -13.03 -7.71 -8.90
CA GLU A 193 -13.40 -7.08 -10.17
C GLU A 193 -13.04 -5.59 -10.23
N LYS A 194 -13.22 -4.88 -9.11
CA LYS A 194 -12.75 -3.48 -9.01
C LYS A 194 -11.24 -3.42 -9.14
N TRP A 195 -10.53 -4.36 -8.54
CA TRP A 195 -9.08 -4.42 -8.62
C TRP A 195 -8.60 -4.62 -10.07
N HIS A 196 -9.19 -5.57 -10.81
CA HIS A 196 -8.93 -5.72 -12.24
C HIS A 196 -9.17 -4.42 -13.03
N ALA A 197 -10.30 -3.75 -12.79
CA ALA A 197 -10.63 -2.48 -13.46
C ALA A 197 -9.61 -1.37 -13.12
N SER A 198 -9.18 -1.29 -11.86
CA SER A 198 -8.17 -0.34 -11.40
C SER A 198 -6.82 -0.58 -12.09
N ILE A 199 -6.37 -1.82 -12.19
CA ILE A 199 -5.12 -2.14 -12.92
C ILE A 199 -5.24 -1.82 -14.41
N ALA A 200 -6.35 -2.16 -15.06
CA ALA A 200 -6.58 -1.80 -16.46
C ALA A 200 -6.56 -0.27 -16.68
N LYS A 201 -7.07 0.52 -15.73
CA LYS A 201 -7.00 1.97 -15.75
C LYS A 201 -5.56 2.49 -15.66
N LEU A 202 -4.73 1.90 -14.79
CA LEU A 202 -3.32 2.26 -14.68
C LEU A 202 -2.51 1.86 -15.91
N GLN A 203 -2.80 0.72 -16.53
CA GLN A 203 -2.17 0.28 -17.77
C GLN A 203 -2.45 1.20 -18.97
N ALA A 204 -3.53 1.98 -18.93
CA ALA A 204 -3.86 2.93 -20.00
C ALA A 204 -2.99 4.21 -19.95
N LEU A 205 -2.16 4.40 -18.93
CA LEU A 205 -1.25 5.52 -18.78
C LEU A 205 0.12 5.20 -19.41
N ASP A 206 0.91 6.23 -19.69
CA ASP A 206 2.31 6.09 -20.13
C ASP A 206 3.23 5.83 -18.93
N VAL A 207 3.03 4.65 -18.27
CA VAL A 207 3.80 4.24 -17.11
C VAL A 207 5.16 3.73 -17.55
N ARG A 208 6.21 4.33 -17.03
CA ARG A 208 7.60 3.87 -17.19
C ARG A 208 8.11 3.11 -15.97
N HIS A 209 7.62 3.50 -14.78
CA HIS A 209 8.04 2.93 -13.51
C HIS A 209 6.82 2.61 -12.66
N VAL A 210 6.70 1.36 -12.21
CA VAL A 210 5.70 0.95 -11.22
C VAL A 210 6.32 1.01 -9.82
N VAL A 211 5.61 1.64 -8.89
CA VAL A 211 6.13 1.99 -7.57
C VAL A 211 5.15 1.53 -6.48
N PRO A 212 5.17 0.24 -6.11
CA PRO A 212 4.35 -0.27 -5.01
C PRO A 212 4.95 0.10 -3.65
N THR A 213 4.13 0.23 -2.61
CA THR A 213 4.58 0.51 -1.25
C THR A 213 5.42 -0.64 -0.66
N HIS A 214 5.18 -1.88 -1.11
CA HIS A 214 5.87 -3.10 -0.70
C HIS A 214 6.65 -3.77 -1.86
N PHE A 215 7.70 -3.36 -2.39
CA PHE A 215 8.79 -2.45 -2.25
C PHE A 215 9.43 -2.16 -3.62
N GLY A 216 10.01 -0.97 -3.80
CA GLY A 216 10.93 -0.65 -4.88
C GLY A 216 10.34 0.09 -6.08
N ILE A 217 11.19 0.39 -7.06
CA ILE A 217 10.84 1.02 -8.33
C ILE A 217 11.16 0.01 -9.44
N PHE A 218 10.18 -0.31 -10.27
CA PHE A 218 10.30 -1.35 -11.29
C PHE A 218 10.07 -0.79 -12.70
N ASP A 219 10.98 -1.11 -13.59
CA ASP A 219 11.04 -0.59 -14.98
C ASP A 219 10.35 -1.54 -15.98
N ASP A 220 9.53 -2.47 -15.49
CA ASP A 220 8.82 -3.47 -16.28
C ASP A 220 7.30 -3.43 -16.06
N PRO A 221 6.62 -2.28 -16.31
CA PRO A 221 5.21 -2.08 -16.02
C PRO A 221 4.31 -3.12 -16.66
N ASP A 222 4.58 -3.53 -17.90
CA ASP A 222 3.79 -4.55 -18.60
C ASP A 222 3.82 -5.89 -17.87
N TRP A 223 5.01 -6.32 -17.43
CA TRP A 223 5.12 -7.55 -16.65
C TRP A 223 4.37 -7.41 -15.32
N HIS A 224 4.57 -6.30 -14.63
CA HIS A 224 4.03 -6.06 -13.30
C HIS A 224 2.48 -6.10 -13.31
N PHE A 225 1.85 -5.28 -14.16
CA PHE A 225 0.39 -5.24 -14.26
C PHE A 225 -0.21 -6.55 -14.75
N ASN A 226 0.43 -7.21 -15.74
CA ASN A 226 -0.02 -8.52 -16.18
C ASN A 226 0.15 -9.60 -15.09
N ALA A 227 1.16 -9.48 -14.21
CA ALA A 227 1.33 -10.36 -13.06
C ALA A 227 0.19 -10.18 -12.05
N ILE A 228 -0.25 -8.94 -11.79
CA ILE A 228 -1.40 -8.67 -10.93
C ILE A 228 -2.65 -9.34 -11.46
N HIS A 229 -2.97 -9.18 -12.75
CA HIS A 229 -4.13 -9.83 -13.35
C HIS A 229 -4.08 -11.35 -13.19
N ARG A 230 -2.92 -11.97 -13.47
CA ARG A 230 -2.74 -13.42 -13.26
C ARG A 230 -2.99 -13.87 -11.82
N VAL A 231 -2.44 -13.12 -10.83
CA VAL A 231 -2.65 -13.46 -9.42
C VAL A 231 -4.12 -13.32 -9.02
N LEU A 232 -4.83 -12.31 -9.53
CA LEU A 232 -6.28 -12.15 -9.30
C LEU A 232 -7.06 -13.32 -9.89
N ASP A 233 -6.77 -13.71 -11.16
CA ASP A 233 -7.40 -14.84 -11.84
C ASP A 233 -7.12 -16.17 -11.11
N ASP A 234 -5.88 -16.40 -10.69
CA ASP A 234 -5.46 -17.61 -9.97
C ASP A 234 -6.18 -17.73 -8.61
N VAL A 235 -6.30 -16.62 -7.88
CA VAL A 235 -7.04 -16.58 -6.61
C VAL A 235 -8.52 -16.79 -6.83
N GLU A 236 -9.12 -16.19 -7.84
CA GLU A 236 -10.53 -16.44 -8.18
C GLU A 236 -10.77 -17.91 -8.53
N GLY A 237 -9.89 -18.51 -9.33
CA GLY A 237 -9.91 -19.93 -9.64
C GLY A 237 -9.72 -20.83 -8.41
N TRP A 238 -8.88 -20.44 -7.45
CA TRP A 238 -8.72 -21.14 -6.18
C TRP A 238 -9.98 -21.06 -5.33
N LEU A 239 -10.57 -19.86 -5.17
CA LEU A 239 -11.84 -19.65 -4.47
C LEU A 239 -12.98 -20.46 -5.06
N ALA A 240 -13.11 -20.49 -6.40
CA ALA A 240 -14.15 -21.25 -7.08
C ALA A 240 -14.07 -22.76 -6.81
N ARG A 241 -12.88 -23.30 -6.49
CA ARG A 241 -12.69 -24.71 -6.13
C ARG A 241 -13.01 -25.00 -4.66
N VAL A 242 -12.63 -24.08 -3.74
CA VAL A 242 -12.67 -24.36 -2.29
C VAL A 242 -13.95 -23.86 -1.63
N MET A 243 -14.46 -22.70 -2.04
CA MET A 243 -15.59 -22.05 -1.38
C MET A 243 -16.95 -22.73 -1.53
N PRO A 244 -17.26 -23.49 -2.61
CA PRO A 244 -18.49 -24.27 -2.66
C PRO A 244 -18.65 -25.31 -1.54
N GLY A 245 -17.53 -25.73 -0.90
CA GLY A 245 -17.52 -26.59 0.27
C GLY A 245 -17.82 -25.88 1.59
N ASP A 246 -17.98 -24.55 1.59
CA ASP A 246 -18.14 -23.69 2.78
C ASP A 246 -17.18 -24.05 3.93
N PRO A 247 -15.86 -24.08 3.67
CA PRO A 247 -14.88 -24.53 4.64
C PRO A 247 -14.88 -23.63 5.88
N PRO A 248 -14.64 -24.18 7.10
CA PRO A 248 -14.35 -23.39 8.27
C PRO A 248 -13.17 -22.42 8.01
N ILE A 249 -13.18 -21.24 8.64
CA ILE A 249 -12.17 -20.21 8.39
C ILE A 249 -10.73 -20.72 8.63
N GLU A 250 -10.51 -21.55 9.63
CA GLU A 250 -9.18 -22.09 9.94
C GLU A 250 -8.68 -23.06 8.86
N GLU A 251 -9.58 -23.82 8.25
CA GLU A 251 -9.26 -24.67 7.11
C GLU A 251 -8.94 -23.83 5.86
N LEU A 252 -9.74 -22.79 5.62
CA LEU A 252 -9.49 -21.85 4.51
C LEU A 252 -8.14 -21.15 4.66
N ARG A 253 -7.81 -20.66 5.87
CA ARG A 253 -6.50 -20.04 6.17
C ARG A 253 -5.35 -21.00 5.90
N SER A 254 -5.44 -22.22 6.43
CA SER A 254 -4.41 -23.23 6.23
C SER A 254 -4.23 -23.61 4.76
N GLY A 255 -5.36 -23.77 4.05
CA GLY A 255 -5.36 -24.08 2.60
C GLY A 255 -4.77 -22.96 1.76
N PHE A 256 -5.10 -21.68 2.08
CA PHE A 256 -4.56 -20.53 1.38
C PHE A 256 -3.06 -20.37 1.61
N VAL A 257 -2.60 -20.52 2.87
CA VAL A 257 -1.17 -20.49 3.20
C VAL A 257 -0.42 -21.58 2.42
N ALA A 258 -0.90 -22.82 2.44
CA ALA A 258 -0.28 -23.93 1.73
C ALA A 258 -0.20 -23.68 0.22
N TRP A 259 -1.28 -23.14 -0.36
CA TRP A 259 -1.34 -22.82 -1.78
C TRP A 259 -0.34 -21.71 -2.16
N MET A 260 -0.26 -20.62 -1.37
CA MET A 260 0.69 -19.53 -1.61
C MET A 260 2.15 -19.97 -1.44
N GLU A 261 2.43 -20.83 -0.45
CA GLU A 261 3.76 -21.40 -0.22
C GLU A 261 4.20 -22.32 -1.39
N GLU A 262 3.26 -23.05 -1.98
CA GLU A 262 3.53 -23.87 -3.16
C GLU A 262 3.89 -23.00 -4.37
N GLN A 263 3.18 -21.88 -4.59
CA GLN A 263 3.50 -20.93 -5.66
C GLN A 263 4.92 -20.37 -5.50
N GLY A 264 5.32 -19.96 -4.29
CA GLY A 264 6.65 -19.46 -4.02
C GLY A 264 7.75 -20.51 -4.25
N ARG A 265 7.51 -21.76 -3.80
CA ARG A 265 8.45 -22.87 -4.02
C ARG A 265 8.57 -23.24 -5.50
N ALA A 266 7.48 -23.21 -6.26
CA ALA A 266 7.48 -23.57 -7.67
C ALA A 266 8.41 -22.67 -8.51
N ILE A 267 8.62 -21.44 -8.11
CA ILE A 267 9.55 -20.50 -8.76
C ILE A 267 10.93 -20.44 -8.10
N GLY A 268 11.21 -21.30 -7.10
CA GLY A 268 12.49 -21.34 -6.40
C GLY A 268 12.74 -20.15 -5.47
N LEU A 269 11.69 -19.52 -4.92
CA LEU A 269 11.83 -18.37 -4.01
C LEU A 269 12.54 -18.82 -2.71
N PRO A 270 13.66 -18.18 -2.31
CA PRO A 270 14.37 -18.51 -1.07
C PRO A 270 13.51 -18.30 0.18
N ASP A 271 13.80 -19.04 1.25
CA ASP A 271 13.07 -18.97 2.52
C ASP A 271 13.09 -17.56 3.11
N GLU A 272 14.24 -16.90 3.12
CA GLU A 272 14.42 -15.52 3.63
C GLU A 272 13.52 -14.51 2.89
N VAL A 273 13.41 -14.67 1.57
CA VAL A 273 12.53 -13.80 0.76
C VAL A 273 11.06 -14.10 1.05
N ARG A 274 10.70 -15.38 1.25
CA ARG A 274 9.31 -15.74 1.63
C ARG A 274 8.92 -15.16 2.99
N GLU A 275 9.84 -15.12 3.95
CA GLU A 275 9.63 -14.50 5.27
C GLU A 275 9.36 -12.99 5.14
N ALA A 276 10.11 -12.28 4.29
CA ALA A 276 9.87 -10.86 4.02
C ALA A 276 8.47 -10.60 3.45
N TYR A 277 8.00 -11.45 2.52
CA TYR A 277 6.63 -11.38 2.02
C TYR A 277 5.57 -11.64 3.09
N LEU A 278 5.83 -12.52 4.06
CA LEU A 278 4.90 -12.81 5.17
C LEU A 278 4.80 -11.64 6.15
N LEU A 279 5.89 -10.90 6.34
CA LEU A 279 5.88 -9.71 7.19
C LEU A 279 5.09 -8.56 6.53
N ALA A 280 5.28 -8.37 5.22
CA ALA A 280 4.53 -7.35 4.48
C ALA A 280 3.02 -7.67 4.40
N ASN A 281 2.66 -8.96 4.29
CA ASN A 281 1.25 -9.37 4.30
C ASN A 281 1.05 -10.76 4.94
N PRO A 282 0.48 -10.83 6.15
CA PRO A 282 0.10 -12.08 6.78
C PRO A 282 -0.99 -12.83 5.99
N LEU A 283 -0.67 -14.00 5.45
CA LEU A 283 -1.56 -14.77 4.56
C LEU A 283 -2.89 -15.18 5.22
N GLY A 284 -2.92 -15.36 6.55
CA GLY A 284 -4.17 -15.64 7.26
C GLY A 284 -5.20 -14.52 7.13
N MET A 285 -4.73 -13.25 7.18
CA MET A 285 -5.60 -12.09 6.98
C MET A 285 -6.13 -12.01 5.54
N SER A 286 -5.31 -12.38 4.56
CA SER A 286 -5.74 -12.48 3.16
C SER A 286 -6.84 -13.53 2.97
N ALA A 287 -6.75 -14.68 3.64
CA ALA A 287 -7.82 -15.69 3.60
C ALA A 287 -9.15 -15.16 4.19
N ASP A 288 -9.08 -14.37 5.26
CA ASP A 288 -10.26 -13.74 5.86
C ASP A 288 -10.94 -12.76 4.89
N GLY A 289 -10.13 -11.94 4.20
CA GLY A 289 -10.63 -11.02 3.17
C GLY A 289 -11.29 -11.74 2.01
N LEU A 290 -10.66 -12.79 1.52
CA LEU A 290 -11.16 -13.64 0.43
C LEU A 290 -12.47 -14.35 0.80
N GLN A 291 -12.59 -14.90 2.03
CA GLN A 291 -13.84 -15.50 2.49
C GLN A 291 -14.97 -14.47 2.54
N ARG A 292 -14.66 -13.26 3.09
CA ARG A 292 -15.63 -12.17 3.16
C ARG A 292 -16.08 -11.71 1.78
N TYR A 293 -15.13 -11.54 0.84
CA TYR A 293 -15.42 -11.20 -0.55
C TYR A 293 -16.37 -12.23 -1.16
N TRP A 294 -16.05 -13.52 -1.06
CA TRP A 294 -16.87 -14.59 -1.63
C TRP A 294 -18.29 -14.55 -1.09
N LYS A 295 -18.46 -14.53 0.25
CA LYS A 295 -19.76 -14.49 0.90
C LYS A 295 -20.60 -13.25 0.56
N LYS A 296 -19.94 -12.14 0.20
CA LYS A 296 -20.63 -10.88 -0.11
C LYS A 296 -21.04 -10.76 -1.58
N PHE A 297 -20.26 -11.32 -2.49
CA PHE A 297 -20.40 -11.03 -3.91
C PHE A 297 -20.61 -12.26 -4.81
N ARG A 298 -20.41 -13.48 -4.31
CA ARG A 298 -20.49 -14.72 -5.08
C ARG A 298 -21.58 -15.69 -4.60
N VAL A 299 -22.23 -15.45 -3.47
CA VAL A 299 -23.32 -16.28 -2.90
C VAL A 299 -24.66 -15.57 -2.99
#